data_98272be5089083ec4dbd8f5665529616
#
_entry.id   98272be5089083ec4dbd8f5665529616
#
_cell.length_a   1.000
_cell.length_b   1.000
_cell.length_c   1.000
_cell.angle_alpha   90.00
_cell.angle_beta   90.00
_cell.angle_gamma   90.00
#
_symmetry.space_group_name_H-M   'P 1'
#
loop_
_entity.id
_entity.type
_entity.pdbx_description
1 polymer ?
#
loop_
_entity_poly.entity_id
_entity_poly.type
_entity_poly.pdbx_seq_one_letter_code
_entity_poly.pdbx_strand_id
1 'polypeptide(L)'
;MRTRHQDGWVEERGTRVCHWYGHYYRYLTDAAGKETRQHVGVVLGEKSKMRKFEAVDKLRKIIASMTKAQPKPNALTLAWFVTERFLPMRSAQWAPSTRETNLYHLEKHILPALGEKALCDLEKFHCQVFLNGLAEKGFSFTIVDHCRTMLKAVFEEALDADLIGKNPARKLVNPETRESEKSVLPKLQARQLLEALPFRDRLMAAIAAFCAMRPGEIFGLRWSSWRADHFQIEGTAWRGTLRPGKAKTKGSKAPVTIPDVLLPALQMWREQHADAPAYALIFPSGKGTPMRPENWLRRSVKPIAKAAGITVPVNFQVLRRTFATNAQGLGNVKDVQTHLRHANIATTLGVYTQPIDANVRQLVNAVTDDVMTAKPERVQ
;
A
#
# COMPACT_ATOMS: atom_id res chain seq x y z
N MET A 1 -32.16 5.78 5.64
CA MET A 1 -33.35 5.95 6.51
C MET A 1 -33.10 7.11 7.47
N ARG A 2 -33.95 8.16 7.46
CA ARG A 2 -33.84 9.26 8.42
C ARG A 2 -34.16 8.70 9.80
N THR A 3 -33.23 8.82 10.74
CA THR A 3 -33.47 8.57 12.17
C THR A 3 -34.61 9.48 12.63
N ARG A 4 -35.77 8.91 12.88
CA ARG A 4 -36.89 9.68 13.43
C ARG A 4 -36.52 10.05 14.87
N HIS A 5 -36.15 11.32 15.04
CA HIS A 5 -35.92 11.87 16.35
C HIS A 5 -37.27 11.90 17.07
N GLN A 6 -37.40 11.24 18.23
CA GLN A 6 -38.59 11.35 19.08
C GLN A 6 -38.15 11.88 20.45
N ASP A 7 -38.80 12.96 20.86
CA ASP A 7 -38.46 13.57 22.14
C ASP A 7 -39.28 13.00 23.34
N GLY A 8 -40.29 12.22 23.06
CA GLY A 8 -41.26 11.80 24.09
C GLY A 8 -41.99 13.00 24.70
N TRP A 9 -42.87 12.75 25.66
CA TRP A 9 -43.50 13.81 26.46
C TRP A 9 -43.65 13.39 27.89
N VAL A 10 -43.81 14.36 28.80
CA VAL A 10 -43.94 14.17 30.25
C VAL A 10 -45.27 14.74 30.68
N GLU A 11 -46.04 13.96 31.42
CA GLU A 11 -47.30 14.38 32.04
C GLU A 11 -47.36 14.10 33.54
N GLU A 12 -48.27 14.74 34.23
CA GLU A 12 -48.52 14.54 35.66
C GLU A 12 -49.65 13.52 35.83
N ARG A 13 -49.43 12.53 36.73
CA ARG A 13 -50.47 11.57 37.14
C ARG A 13 -50.44 11.31 38.63
N GLY A 14 -51.61 11.18 39.22
CA GLY A 14 -51.84 10.83 40.62
C GLY A 14 -52.71 11.86 41.34
N THR A 15 -53.56 11.38 42.24
CA THR A 15 -54.53 12.25 43.01
C THR A 15 -54.05 12.57 44.40
N ARG A 16 -53.29 11.68 45.08
CA ARG A 16 -52.73 11.91 46.42
C ARG A 16 -51.25 12.22 46.39
N VAL A 17 -50.52 11.53 45.56
CA VAL A 17 -49.10 11.80 45.29
C VAL A 17 -48.92 11.91 43.79
N CYS A 18 -48.57 13.11 43.29
CA CYS A 18 -48.35 13.37 41.91
C CYS A 18 -46.97 12.90 41.47
N HIS A 19 -46.91 12.12 40.37
CA HIS A 19 -45.70 11.64 39.78
C HIS A 19 -45.57 12.18 38.35
N TRP A 20 -44.33 12.37 37.92
CA TRP A 20 -43.98 12.60 36.51
C TRP A 20 -43.99 11.27 35.78
N TYR A 21 -44.76 11.16 34.72
CA TYR A 21 -44.83 10.03 33.80
C TYR A 21 -44.20 10.46 32.45
N GLY A 22 -43.24 9.68 31.96
CA GLY A 22 -42.66 9.85 30.66
C GLY A 22 -43.30 8.90 29.65
N HIS A 23 -43.61 9.43 28.47
CA HIS A 23 -44.22 8.66 27.38
C HIS A 23 -43.32 8.72 26.16
N TYR A 24 -43.10 7.57 25.52
CA TYR A 24 -42.35 7.47 24.27
C TYR A 24 -42.86 6.27 23.46
N TYR A 25 -42.42 6.17 22.20
CA TYR A 25 -42.78 5.06 21.35
C TYR A 25 -41.58 4.13 21.15
N ARG A 26 -41.80 2.84 21.28
CA ARG A 26 -40.85 1.81 20.93
C ARG A 26 -41.26 1.19 19.58
N TYR A 27 -40.31 1.06 18.68
CA TYR A 27 -40.51 0.35 17.42
C TYR A 27 -39.99 -1.06 17.56
N LEU A 28 -40.83 -2.04 17.33
CA LEU A 28 -40.50 -3.46 17.36
C LEU A 28 -40.61 -3.98 15.94
N THR A 29 -39.58 -4.68 15.46
CA THR A 29 -39.59 -5.34 14.15
C THR A 29 -39.88 -6.81 14.36
N ASP A 30 -40.90 -7.36 13.73
CA ASP A 30 -41.23 -8.78 13.79
C ASP A 30 -40.27 -9.60 12.89
N ALA A 31 -40.36 -10.93 12.98
CA ALA A 31 -39.56 -11.86 12.19
C ALA A 31 -39.77 -11.73 10.67
N ALA A 32 -40.83 -11.06 10.23
CA ALA A 32 -41.15 -10.79 8.84
C ALA A 32 -40.64 -9.38 8.38
N GLY A 33 -39.94 -8.64 9.25
CA GLY A 33 -39.41 -7.30 8.94
C GLY A 33 -40.42 -6.16 9.04
N LYS A 34 -41.64 -6.40 9.57
CA LYS A 34 -42.67 -5.38 9.72
C LYS A 34 -42.47 -4.62 11.03
N GLU A 35 -42.33 -3.29 10.92
CA GLU A 35 -42.23 -2.41 12.09
C GLU A 35 -43.59 -2.14 12.72
N THR A 36 -43.73 -2.42 14.01
CA THR A 36 -44.88 -2.08 14.83
C THR A 36 -44.52 -1.04 15.86
N ARG A 37 -45.38 -0.04 16.06
CA ARG A 37 -45.19 1.08 17.00
C ARG A 37 -45.91 0.76 18.31
N GLN A 38 -45.18 0.63 19.40
CA GLN A 38 -45.71 0.38 20.74
C GLN A 38 -45.53 1.63 21.61
N HIS A 39 -46.60 2.07 22.26
CA HIS A 39 -46.57 3.14 23.23
C HIS A 39 -46.07 2.60 24.59
N VAL A 40 -45.11 3.31 25.23
CA VAL A 40 -44.52 2.93 26.51
C VAL A 40 -44.65 4.13 27.47
N GLY A 41 -45.19 3.87 28.68
CA GLY A 41 -45.23 4.82 29.78
C GLY A 41 -44.26 4.38 30.90
N VAL A 42 -43.50 5.31 31.44
CA VAL A 42 -42.55 5.05 32.52
C VAL A 42 -42.69 6.11 33.63
N VAL A 43 -42.64 5.67 34.89
CA VAL A 43 -42.61 6.60 36.05
C VAL A 43 -41.22 7.19 36.19
N LEU A 44 -41.12 8.51 36.19
CA LEU A 44 -39.84 9.23 36.25
C LEU A 44 -39.46 9.62 37.67
N GLY A 45 -40.46 9.99 38.50
CA GLY A 45 -40.28 10.36 39.91
C GLY A 45 -41.43 11.15 40.47
N GLU A 46 -41.44 11.40 41.79
CA GLU A 46 -42.44 12.25 42.49
C GLU A 46 -42.26 13.71 42.11
N LYS A 47 -43.36 14.40 41.86
CA LYS A 47 -43.37 15.85 41.54
C LYS A 47 -42.81 16.70 42.67
N SER A 48 -42.99 16.28 43.91
CA SER A 48 -42.46 16.97 45.10
C SER A 48 -40.93 16.96 45.18
N LYS A 49 -40.28 15.98 44.54
CA LYS A 49 -38.82 15.76 44.61
C LYS A 49 -38.10 16.07 43.28
N MET A 50 -38.85 16.37 42.21
CA MET A 50 -38.27 16.51 40.87
C MET A 50 -39.02 17.58 40.06
N ARG A 51 -38.31 18.53 39.50
CA ARG A 51 -38.88 19.55 38.57
C ARG A 51 -39.14 18.96 37.19
N LYS A 52 -40.04 19.57 36.45
CA LYS A 52 -40.44 19.12 35.09
C LYS A 52 -39.25 18.97 34.15
N PHE A 53 -38.28 19.89 34.18
CA PHE A 53 -37.13 19.83 33.29
C PHE A 53 -36.21 18.63 33.61
N GLU A 54 -36.06 18.25 34.88
CA GLU A 54 -35.31 17.08 35.35
C GLU A 54 -35.98 15.77 34.89
N ALA A 55 -37.33 15.74 34.95
CA ALA A 55 -38.12 14.64 34.44
C ALA A 55 -37.95 14.48 32.91
N VAL A 56 -37.95 15.60 32.17
CA VAL A 56 -37.70 15.60 30.68
C VAL A 56 -36.28 15.11 30.38
N ASP A 57 -35.28 15.57 31.16
CA ASP A 57 -33.88 15.13 30.96
C ASP A 57 -33.71 13.63 31.27
N LYS A 58 -34.37 13.17 32.32
CA LYS A 58 -34.41 11.74 32.70
C LYS A 58 -35.06 10.89 31.60
N LEU A 59 -36.17 11.35 31.03
CA LEU A 59 -36.85 10.70 29.92
C LEU A 59 -35.92 10.65 28.65
N ARG A 60 -35.25 11.75 28.34
CA ARG A 60 -34.28 11.81 27.25
C ARG A 60 -33.14 10.80 27.43
N LYS A 61 -32.61 10.67 28.64
CA LYS A 61 -31.57 9.67 28.98
C LYS A 61 -32.08 8.24 28.77
N ILE A 62 -33.34 7.97 29.21
CA ILE A 62 -33.96 6.65 28.98
C ILE A 62 -34.13 6.35 27.49
N ILE A 63 -34.66 7.30 26.73
CA ILE A 63 -34.79 7.13 25.26
C ILE A 63 -33.44 6.93 24.59
N ALA A 64 -32.43 7.72 24.96
CA ALA A 64 -31.07 7.60 24.46
C ALA A 64 -30.40 6.26 24.80
N SER A 65 -30.62 5.74 26.03
CA SER A 65 -30.08 4.45 26.44
C SER A 65 -30.73 3.28 25.66
N MET A 66 -32.01 3.37 25.37
CA MET A 66 -32.72 2.36 24.56
C MET A 66 -32.32 2.40 23.09
N THR A 67 -32.05 3.59 22.56
CA THR A 67 -31.56 3.74 21.18
C THR A 67 -30.14 3.14 21.04
N LYS A 68 -29.34 3.19 22.11
CA LYS A 68 -28.01 2.56 22.16
C LYS A 68 -28.06 1.05 22.39
N ALA A 69 -29.10 0.53 23.02
CA ALA A 69 -29.15 -0.85 23.54
C ALA A 69 -29.80 -1.87 22.62
N GLN A 70 -30.36 -1.48 21.47
CA GLN A 70 -30.83 -2.45 20.49
C GLN A 70 -29.75 -2.72 19.44
N PRO A 71 -29.16 -3.91 19.35
CA PRO A 71 -28.49 -4.33 18.15
C PRO A 71 -29.55 -4.27 17.05
N LYS A 72 -29.36 -3.43 16.03
CA LYS A 72 -30.24 -3.42 14.85
C LYS A 72 -30.21 -4.82 14.28
N PRO A 73 -31.33 -5.56 14.22
CA PRO A 73 -31.35 -6.84 13.55
C PRO A 73 -31.21 -6.58 12.05
N ASN A 74 -30.04 -6.68 11.48
CA ASN A 74 -29.54 -6.37 10.14
C ASN A 74 -28.60 -5.14 10.06
N ALA A 75 -27.81 -4.85 11.07
CA ALA A 75 -26.71 -3.94 10.89
C ALA A 75 -25.70 -4.60 9.93
N LEU A 76 -25.59 -4.07 8.71
CA LEU A 76 -24.62 -4.53 7.71
C LEU A 76 -23.23 -4.53 8.33
N THR A 77 -22.59 -5.69 8.42
CA THR A 77 -21.24 -5.83 8.94
C THR A 77 -20.22 -5.29 7.93
N LEU A 78 -19.03 -4.92 8.40
CA LEU A 78 -17.93 -4.54 7.51
C LEU A 78 -17.57 -5.70 6.57
N ALA A 79 -17.58 -6.95 7.06
CA ALA A 79 -17.28 -8.13 6.25
C ALA A 79 -18.29 -8.28 5.10
N TRP A 80 -19.58 -8.21 5.41
CA TRP A 80 -20.62 -8.28 4.40
C TRP A 80 -20.46 -7.18 3.33
N PHE A 81 -20.24 -5.92 3.76
CA PHE A 81 -20.06 -4.81 2.85
C PHE A 81 -18.86 -4.99 1.93
N VAL A 82 -17.72 -5.43 2.49
CA VAL A 82 -16.51 -5.69 1.72
C VAL A 82 -16.74 -6.77 0.68
N THR A 83 -17.38 -7.88 1.06
CA THR A 83 -17.56 -9.05 0.19
C THR A 83 -18.61 -8.80 -0.89
N GLU A 84 -19.78 -8.26 -0.50
CA GLU A 84 -20.97 -8.19 -1.37
C GLU A 84 -21.05 -6.88 -2.17
N ARG A 85 -20.33 -5.84 -1.76
CA ARG A 85 -20.40 -4.52 -2.41
C ARG A 85 -19.04 -4.01 -2.88
N PHE A 86 -18.10 -3.83 -1.97
CA PHE A 86 -16.82 -3.20 -2.26
C PHE A 86 -15.96 -4.00 -3.26
N LEU A 87 -15.76 -5.29 -3.01
CA LEU A 87 -14.93 -6.12 -3.88
C LEU A 87 -15.50 -6.31 -5.29
N PRO A 88 -16.80 -6.59 -5.50
CA PRO A 88 -17.38 -6.65 -6.84
C PRO A 88 -17.18 -5.37 -7.65
N MET A 89 -17.32 -4.20 -7.03
CA MET A 89 -17.15 -2.90 -7.71
C MET A 89 -15.68 -2.57 -8.00
N ARG A 90 -14.79 -2.80 -7.03
CA ARG A 90 -13.41 -2.29 -7.09
C ARG A 90 -12.40 -3.28 -7.64
N SER A 91 -12.60 -4.58 -7.42
CA SER A 91 -11.58 -5.58 -7.77
C SER A 91 -11.30 -5.70 -9.26
N ALA A 92 -12.29 -5.41 -10.11
CA ALA A 92 -12.13 -5.41 -11.58
C ALA A 92 -11.24 -4.26 -12.07
N GLN A 93 -11.17 -3.16 -11.32
CA GLN A 93 -10.36 -1.98 -11.66
C GLN A 93 -8.89 -2.16 -11.27
N TRP A 94 -8.58 -3.13 -10.41
CA TRP A 94 -7.22 -3.35 -9.92
C TRP A 94 -6.36 -4.16 -10.89
N ALA A 95 -5.12 -3.75 -11.03
CA ALA A 95 -4.12 -4.63 -11.62
C ALA A 95 -4.03 -5.91 -10.77
N PRO A 96 -3.78 -7.10 -11.38
CA PRO A 96 -3.78 -8.36 -10.64
C PRO A 96 -2.85 -8.41 -9.41
N SER A 97 -1.67 -7.77 -9.48
CA SER A 97 -0.77 -7.65 -8.31
C SER A 97 -1.37 -6.78 -7.19
N THR A 98 -2.04 -5.69 -7.56
CA THR A 98 -2.74 -4.81 -6.61
C THR A 98 -3.92 -5.55 -5.98
N ARG A 99 -4.68 -6.28 -6.80
CA ARG A 99 -5.81 -7.08 -6.33
C ARG A 99 -5.36 -8.10 -5.29
N GLU A 100 -4.31 -8.84 -5.57
CA GLU A 100 -3.76 -9.83 -4.64
C GLU A 100 -3.33 -9.20 -3.32
N THR A 101 -2.58 -8.08 -3.38
CA THR A 101 -2.13 -7.37 -2.19
C THR A 101 -3.30 -6.83 -1.37
N ASN A 102 -4.30 -6.23 -2.03
CA ASN A 102 -5.48 -5.70 -1.38
C ASN A 102 -6.32 -6.79 -0.72
N LEU A 103 -6.56 -7.91 -1.42
CA LEU A 103 -7.25 -9.07 -0.86
C LEU A 103 -6.50 -9.63 0.36
N TYR A 104 -5.17 -9.77 0.26
CA TYR A 104 -4.36 -10.23 1.38
C TYR A 104 -4.54 -9.35 2.63
N HIS A 105 -4.48 -8.02 2.49
CA HIS A 105 -4.64 -7.12 3.63
C HIS A 105 -6.07 -7.12 4.20
N LEU A 106 -7.08 -7.24 3.34
CA LEU A 106 -8.46 -7.39 3.77
C LEU A 106 -8.65 -8.68 4.57
N GLU A 107 -8.28 -9.83 3.99
CA GLU A 107 -8.54 -11.15 4.56
C GLU A 107 -7.67 -11.48 5.78
N LYS A 108 -6.41 -11.02 5.80
CA LYS A 108 -5.46 -11.39 6.87
C LYS A 108 -5.41 -10.41 8.02
N HIS A 109 -5.79 -9.16 7.80
CA HIS A 109 -5.65 -8.13 8.82
C HIS A 109 -6.96 -7.43 9.15
N ILE A 110 -7.67 -6.90 8.15
CA ILE A 110 -8.83 -6.02 8.39
C ILE A 110 -10.06 -6.81 8.81
N LEU A 111 -10.47 -7.80 8.02
CA LEU A 111 -11.70 -8.55 8.30
C LEU A 111 -11.64 -9.37 9.60
N PRO A 112 -10.52 -10.02 9.97
CA PRO A 112 -10.45 -10.72 11.26
C PRO A 112 -10.58 -9.79 12.48
N ALA A 113 -10.20 -8.51 12.35
CA ALA A 113 -10.22 -7.57 13.46
C ALA A 113 -11.51 -6.73 13.53
N LEU A 114 -12.07 -6.35 12.39
CA LEU A 114 -13.16 -5.40 12.29
C LEU A 114 -14.39 -5.94 11.56
N GLY A 115 -14.28 -7.07 10.88
CA GLY A 115 -15.29 -7.59 9.95
C GLY A 115 -16.66 -7.82 10.57
N GLU A 116 -16.72 -8.35 11.80
CA GLU A 116 -17.95 -8.65 12.51
C GLU A 116 -18.68 -7.42 13.07
N LYS A 117 -17.99 -6.27 13.10
CA LYS A 117 -18.60 -5.03 13.59
C LYS A 117 -19.56 -4.45 12.57
N ALA A 118 -20.68 -3.91 13.06
CA ALA A 118 -21.60 -3.18 12.20
C ALA A 118 -20.91 -1.95 11.57
N LEU A 119 -21.12 -1.74 10.28
CA LEU A 119 -20.48 -0.68 9.51
C LEU A 119 -20.76 0.72 10.11
N CYS A 120 -21.99 0.92 10.60
CA CYS A 120 -22.42 2.19 11.23
C CYS A 120 -21.83 2.43 12.62
N ASP A 121 -21.35 1.38 13.30
CA ASP A 121 -20.80 1.46 14.66
C ASP A 121 -19.27 1.59 14.64
N LEU A 122 -18.66 1.49 13.46
CA LEU A 122 -17.22 1.68 13.30
C LEU A 122 -16.87 3.17 13.33
N GLU A 123 -16.15 3.55 14.38
CA GLU A 123 -15.65 4.91 14.60
C GLU A 123 -14.15 5.01 14.33
N LYS A 124 -13.64 6.25 14.22
CA LYS A 124 -12.21 6.53 14.10
C LYS A 124 -11.39 5.80 15.17
N PHE A 125 -11.89 5.75 16.39
CA PHE A 125 -11.23 5.07 17.51
C PHE A 125 -10.97 3.59 17.21
N HIS A 126 -11.96 2.85 16.74
CA HIS A 126 -11.83 1.43 16.41
C HIS A 126 -10.78 1.18 15.32
N CYS A 127 -10.79 2.01 14.27
CA CYS A 127 -9.84 1.92 13.17
C CYS A 127 -8.41 2.28 13.62
N GLN A 128 -8.25 3.29 14.48
CA GLN A 128 -6.94 3.70 14.99
C GLN A 128 -6.35 2.65 15.94
N VAL A 129 -7.15 2.09 16.86
CA VAL A 129 -6.73 1.00 17.76
C VAL A 129 -6.28 -0.22 16.96
N PHE A 130 -6.98 -0.56 15.86
CA PHE A 130 -6.57 -1.62 14.96
C PHE A 130 -5.19 -1.36 14.34
N LEU A 131 -4.92 -0.15 13.82
CA LEU A 131 -3.62 0.19 13.25
C LEU A 131 -2.50 0.18 14.29
N ASN A 132 -2.76 0.70 15.49
CA ASN A 132 -1.82 0.67 16.62
C ASN A 132 -1.47 -0.78 16.99
N GLY A 133 -2.48 -1.66 17.08
CA GLY A 133 -2.28 -3.07 17.35
C GLY A 133 -1.49 -3.83 16.28
N LEU A 134 -1.53 -3.39 15.01
CA LEU A 134 -0.64 -3.92 13.97
C LEU A 134 0.82 -3.49 14.22
N ALA A 135 1.05 -2.24 14.57
CA ALA A 135 2.40 -1.73 14.88
C ALA A 135 2.99 -2.42 16.13
N GLU A 136 2.21 -2.59 17.19
CA GLU A 136 2.58 -3.30 18.42
C GLU A 136 2.96 -4.77 18.14
N LYS A 137 2.29 -5.42 17.20
CA LYS A 137 2.63 -6.76 16.71
C LYS A 137 3.88 -6.80 15.82
N GLY A 138 4.54 -5.66 15.61
CA GLY A 138 5.78 -5.56 14.83
C GLY A 138 5.59 -5.56 13.31
N PHE A 139 4.38 -5.32 12.80
CA PHE A 139 4.18 -5.16 11.37
C PHE A 139 4.86 -3.90 10.85
N SER A 140 5.43 -3.98 9.63
CA SER A 140 6.13 -2.87 9.00
C SER A 140 5.20 -1.71 8.65
N PHE A 141 5.76 -0.49 8.54
CA PHE A 141 5.06 0.70 8.07
C PHE A 141 4.23 0.44 6.80
N THR A 142 4.79 -0.29 5.85
CA THR A 142 4.12 -0.59 4.58
C THR A 142 2.82 -1.37 4.79
N ILE A 143 2.80 -2.36 5.68
CA ILE A 143 1.60 -3.16 5.96
C ILE A 143 0.55 -2.30 6.66
N VAL A 144 0.96 -1.52 7.67
CA VAL A 144 0.06 -0.63 8.41
C VAL A 144 -0.55 0.43 7.50
N ASP A 145 0.27 1.06 6.64
CA ASP A 145 -0.18 2.08 5.70
C ASP A 145 -1.10 1.51 4.60
N HIS A 146 -0.84 0.29 4.13
CA HIS A 146 -1.76 -0.41 3.24
C HIS A 146 -3.11 -0.67 3.90
N CYS A 147 -3.14 -1.14 5.14
CA CYS A 147 -4.38 -1.34 5.89
C CYS A 147 -5.13 -0.01 6.10
N ARG A 148 -4.43 1.07 6.46
CA ARG A 148 -4.99 2.42 6.59
C ARG A 148 -5.63 2.90 5.29
N THR A 149 -4.90 2.76 4.19
CA THR A 149 -5.36 3.18 2.85
C THR A 149 -6.56 2.35 2.40
N MET A 150 -6.56 1.05 2.68
CA MET A 150 -7.67 0.16 2.35
C MET A 150 -8.92 0.47 3.17
N LEU A 151 -8.79 0.70 4.49
CA LEU A 151 -9.91 1.14 5.33
C LEU A 151 -10.52 2.44 4.81
N LYS A 152 -9.65 3.41 4.44
CA LYS A 152 -10.13 4.68 3.87
C LYS A 152 -10.94 4.45 2.59
N ALA A 153 -10.47 3.59 1.70
CA ALA A 153 -11.17 3.29 0.44
C ALA A 153 -12.49 2.55 0.67
N VAL A 154 -12.53 1.58 1.59
CA VAL A 154 -13.75 0.83 1.94
C VAL A 154 -14.81 1.75 2.53
N PHE A 155 -14.43 2.63 3.47
CA PHE A 155 -15.39 3.55 4.08
C PHE A 155 -15.78 4.72 3.18
N GLU A 156 -14.94 5.10 2.21
CA GLU A 156 -15.35 6.10 1.19
C GLU A 156 -16.45 5.51 0.30
N GLU A 157 -16.31 4.26 -0.14
CA GLU A 157 -17.34 3.57 -0.90
C GLU A 157 -18.65 3.39 -0.11
N ALA A 158 -18.53 3.13 1.21
CA ALA A 158 -19.71 3.03 2.08
C ALA A 158 -20.41 4.39 2.28
N LEU A 159 -19.64 5.48 2.30
CA LEU A 159 -20.15 6.85 2.35
C LEU A 159 -20.84 7.21 1.03
N ASP A 160 -20.24 6.93 -0.12
CA ASP A 160 -20.79 7.17 -1.45
C ASP A 160 -22.09 6.35 -1.69
N ALA A 161 -22.21 5.20 -1.00
CA ALA A 161 -23.43 4.39 -1.02
C ALA A 161 -24.48 4.80 0.03
N ASP A 162 -24.33 5.95 0.73
CA ASP A 162 -25.20 6.45 1.79
C ASP A 162 -25.44 5.47 2.97
N LEU A 163 -24.53 4.50 3.17
CA LEU A 163 -24.62 3.52 4.27
C LEU A 163 -24.08 4.06 5.60
N ILE A 164 -23.22 5.07 5.54
CA ILE A 164 -22.65 5.75 6.71
C ILE A 164 -22.68 7.28 6.48
N GLY A 165 -22.80 8.04 7.56
CA GLY A 165 -22.83 9.50 7.45
C GLY A 165 -21.45 10.17 7.38
N LYS A 166 -20.37 9.46 7.70
CA LYS A 166 -18.99 9.96 7.66
C LYS A 166 -18.00 8.82 7.51
N ASN A 167 -16.89 9.08 6.84
CA ASN A 167 -15.80 8.11 6.74
C ASN A 167 -14.93 8.12 8.01
N PRO A 168 -14.96 7.07 8.85
CA PRO A 168 -14.18 7.01 10.09
C PRO A 168 -12.66 6.90 9.86
N ALA A 169 -12.25 6.46 8.66
CA ALA A 169 -10.85 6.27 8.32
C ALA A 169 -10.20 7.52 7.68
N ARG A 170 -10.95 8.63 7.48
CA ARG A 170 -10.45 9.80 6.75
C ARG A 170 -9.24 10.47 7.40
N LYS A 171 -9.19 10.50 8.74
CA LYS A 171 -8.15 11.16 9.54
C LYS A 171 -7.36 10.18 10.41
N LEU A 172 -7.12 8.96 9.93
CA LEU A 172 -6.25 7.99 10.59
C LEU A 172 -4.79 8.39 10.42
N VAL A 173 -4.01 8.17 11.47
CA VAL A 173 -2.57 8.42 11.51
C VAL A 173 -1.84 7.08 11.56
N ASN A 174 -0.77 6.94 10.80
CA ASN A 174 0.09 5.77 10.94
C ASN A 174 0.83 5.86 12.28
N PRO A 175 0.76 4.81 13.12
CA PRO A 175 1.59 4.74 14.31
C PRO A 175 3.06 4.63 13.94
N GLU A 176 3.94 4.96 14.86
CA GLU A 176 5.37 4.69 14.69
C GLU A 176 5.60 3.19 14.50
N THR A 177 6.36 2.87 13.49
CA THR A 177 6.75 1.51 13.16
C THR A 177 8.24 1.47 12.93
N ARG A 178 8.85 0.32 13.17
CA ARG A 178 10.27 0.13 12.89
C ARG A 178 10.55 0.38 11.41
N GLU A 179 11.35 1.39 11.10
CA GLU A 179 11.83 1.61 9.74
C GLU A 179 12.76 0.46 9.34
N SER A 180 12.54 -0.09 8.15
CA SER A 180 13.48 -1.03 7.55
C SER A 180 14.60 -0.23 6.89
N GLU A 181 15.84 -0.45 7.30
CA GLU A 181 17.00 0.12 6.62
C GLU A 181 16.99 -0.24 5.13
N LYS A 182 17.18 0.76 4.30
CA LYS A 182 17.25 0.61 2.85
C LYS A 182 18.65 0.13 2.47
N SER A 183 18.90 -1.17 2.54
CA SER A 183 20.19 -1.75 2.22
C SER A 183 20.64 -1.50 0.78
N VAL A 184 21.94 -1.32 0.61
CA VAL A 184 22.66 -1.16 -0.66
C VAL A 184 23.86 -2.13 -0.63
N LEU A 185 24.18 -2.73 -1.75
CA LEU A 185 25.37 -3.57 -1.87
C LEU A 185 26.62 -2.68 -1.99
N PRO A 186 27.63 -2.86 -1.12
CA PRO A 186 28.94 -2.27 -1.35
C PRO A 186 29.51 -2.69 -2.71
N LYS A 187 30.26 -1.81 -3.39
CA LYS A 187 30.80 -2.07 -4.73
C LYS A 187 31.53 -3.42 -4.83
N LEU A 188 32.35 -3.73 -3.82
CA LEU A 188 33.08 -4.99 -3.77
C LEU A 188 32.14 -6.20 -3.68
N GLN A 189 31.13 -6.15 -2.81
CA GLN A 189 30.14 -7.24 -2.68
C GLN A 189 29.28 -7.40 -3.94
N ALA A 190 28.96 -6.29 -4.62
CA ALA A 190 28.25 -6.34 -5.91
C ALA A 190 29.09 -7.06 -6.98
N ARG A 191 30.40 -6.77 -7.05
CA ARG A 191 31.34 -7.44 -7.94
C ARG A 191 31.49 -8.94 -7.59
N GLN A 192 31.71 -9.26 -6.32
CA GLN A 192 31.80 -10.65 -5.82
C GLN A 192 30.55 -11.47 -6.17
N LEU A 193 29.35 -10.87 -6.01
CA LEU A 193 28.10 -11.52 -6.38
C LEU A 193 28.07 -11.87 -7.87
N LEU A 194 28.42 -10.94 -8.73
CA LEU A 194 28.40 -11.15 -10.19
C LEU A 194 29.44 -12.20 -10.60
N GLU A 195 30.62 -12.19 -10.02
CA GLU A 195 31.69 -13.16 -10.33
C GLU A 195 31.31 -14.59 -9.87
N ALA A 196 30.63 -14.72 -8.75
CA ALA A 196 30.22 -16.01 -8.20
C ALA A 196 29.03 -16.66 -8.93
N LEU A 197 28.19 -15.86 -9.61
CA LEU A 197 26.99 -16.36 -10.30
C LEU A 197 27.35 -17.11 -11.61
N PRO A 198 26.65 -18.22 -11.93
CA PRO A 198 26.70 -18.84 -13.27
C PRO A 198 26.34 -17.84 -14.37
N PHE A 199 26.83 -18.06 -15.58
CA PHE A 199 26.75 -17.10 -16.70
C PHE A 199 25.37 -16.48 -16.91
N ARG A 200 24.33 -17.32 -17.05
CA ARG A 200 22.94 -16.85 -17.20
C ARG A 200 22.48 -15.98 -16.03
N ASP A 201 22.69 -16.46 -14.80
CA ASP A 201 22.22 -15.80 -13.60
C ASP A 201 23.02 -14.51 -13.34
N ARG A 202 24.31 -14.50 -13.70
CA ARG A 202 25.19 -13.32 -13.71
C ARG A 202 24.64 -12.26 -14.67
N LEU A 203 24.28 -12.65 -15.88
CA LEU A 203 23.75 -11.72 -16.88
C LEU A 203 22.42 -11.09 -16.41
N MET A 204 21.50 -11.89 -15.83
CA MET A 204 20.27 -11.39 -15.22
C MET A 204 20.52 -10.44 -14.05
N ALA A 205 21.47 -10.78 -13.17
CA ALA A 205 21.84 -9.95 -12.02
C ALA A 205 22.49 -8.63 -12.49
N ALA A 206 23.34 -8.68 -13.51
CA ALA A 206 23.97 -7.50 -14.11
C ALA A 206 22.93 -6.57 -14.79
N ILE A 207 21.97 -7.12 -15.50
CA ILE A 207 20.84 -6.34 -16.06
C ILE A 207 20.02 -5.71 -14.91
N ALA A 208 19.75 -6.44 -13.83
CA ALA A 208 19.04 -5.89 -12.68
C ALA A 208 19.83 -4.76 -12.00
N ALA A 209 21.14 -4.91 -11.85
CA ALA A 209 22.01 -3.97 -11.17
C ALA A 209 22.35 -2.75 -12.05
N PHE A 210 22.73 -2.93 -13.31
CA PHE A 210 23.30 -1.86 -14.15
C PHE A 210 22.27 -1.24 -15.09
N CYS A 211 21.37 -2.03 -15.70
CA CYS A 211 20.24 -1.48 -16.44
C CYS A 211 19.09 -1.07 -15.51
N ALA A 212 19.21 -1.35 -14.22
CA ALA A 212 18.24 -1.02 -13.16
C ALA A 212 16.79 -1.40 -13.54
N MET A 213 16.61 -2.51 -14.25
CA MET A 213 15.30 -3.00 -14.69
C MET A 213 14.48 -3.57 -13.55
N ARG A 214 13.15 -3.45 -13.66
CA ARG A 214 12.23 -4.10 -12.72
C ARG A 214 12.18 -5.60 -12.97
N PRO A 215 11.99 -6.45 -11.93
CA PRO A 215 11.99 -7.90 -12.11
C PRO A 215 11.00 -8.39 -13.18
N GLY A 216 9.80 -7.86 -13.22
CA GLY A 216 8.81 -8.23 -14.25
C GLY A 216 9.23 -7.85 -15.66
N GLU A 217 10.05 -6.82 -15.83
CA GLU A 217 10.60 -6.42 -17.12
C GLU A 217 11.70 -7.39 -17.58
N ILE A 218 12.64 -7.74 -16.68
CA ILE A 218 13.74 -8.69 -16.96
C ILE A 218 13.19 -10.04 -17.40
N PHE A 219 12.27 -10.61 -16.62
CA PHE A 219 11.69 -11.92 -16.94
C PHE A 219 10.65 -11.90 -18.05
N GLY A 220 10.26 -10.70 -18.52
CA GLY A 220 9.44 -10.50 -19.71
C GLY A 220 10.19 -10.16 -20.97
N LEU A 221 11.55 -10.01 -20.91
CA LEU A 221 12.36 -9.70 -22.08
C LEU A 221 12.28 -10.81 -23.12
N ARG A 222 12.03 -10.41 -24.35
CA ARG A 222 12.11 -11.25 -25.55
C ARG A 222 13.33 -10.86 -26.37
N TRP A 223 13.77 -11.73 -27.26
CA TRP A 223 14.82 -11.36 -28.20
C TRP A 223 14.44 -10.17 -29.08
N SER A 224 13.15 -10.03 -29.42
CA SER A 224 12.63 -8.84 -30.11
C SER A 224 12.73 -7.55 -29.28
N SER A 225 12.89 -7.64 -27.97
CA SER A 225 13.06 -6.47 -27.10
C SER A 225 14.47 -5.89 -27.14
N TRP A 226 15.45 -6.66 -27.58
CA TRP A 226 16.84 -6.20 -27.68
C TRP A 226 17.09 -5.44 -28.99
N ARG A 227 17.52 -4.19 -28.87
CA ARG A 227 17.89 -3.28 -29.93
C ARG A 227 19.33 -2.87 -29.70
N ALA A 228 20.28 -3.28 -30.52
CA ALA A 228 21.69 -2.93 -30.45
C ALA A 228 22.23 -2.55 -29.06
N ASP A 229 21.96 -1.33 -28.60
CA ASP A 229 22.48 -0.70 -27.39
C ASP A 229 21.44 -0.53 -26.25
N HIS A 230 20.19 -0.96 -26.48
CA HIS A 230 19.12 -0.80 -25.48
C HIS A 230 18.07 -1.92 -25.53
N PHE A 231 17.32 -2.06 -24.44
CA PHE A 231 16.10 -2.86 -24.42
C PHE A 231 14.87 -1.97 -24.59
N GLN A 232 14.02 -2.31 -25.57
CA GLN A 232 12.69 -1.76 -25.69
C GLN A 232 11.71 -2.62 -24.90
N ILE A 233 11.08 -2.07 -23.86
CA ILE A 233 10.16 -2.83 -22.99
C ILE A 233 8.80 -3.02 -23.69
N GLU A 234 8.54 -4.21 -24.19
CA GLU A 234 7.31 -4.58 -24.91
C GLU A 234 6.24 -5.19 -23.99
N GLY A 235 6.63 -5.62 -22.80
CA GLY A 235 5.74 -6.24 -21.83
C GLY A 235 6.45 -6.54 -20.51
N THR A 236 5.71 -7.15 -19.61
CA THR A 236 6.23 -7.57 -18.30
C THR A 236 5.79 -8.98 -17.98
N ALA A 237 6.55 -9.68 -17.14
CA ALA A 237 6.16 -10.97 -16.59
C ALA A 237 5.61 -10.80 -15.17
N TRP A 238 4.56 -11.53 -14.86
CA TRP A 238 4.02 -11.63 -13.51
C TRP A 238 3.55 -13.05 -13.20
N ARG A 239 4.08 -13.64 -12.15
CA ARG A 239 3.78 -15.02 -11.71
C ARG A 239 3.88 -16.08 -12.81
N GLY A 240 4.87 -15.94 -13.68
CA GLY A 240 5.10 -16.91 -14.78
C GLY A 240 4.24 -16.68 -16.01
N THR A 241 3.50 -15.57 -16.09
CA THR A 241 2.67 -15.20 -17.25
C THR A 241 3.17 -13.89 -17.85
N LEU A 242 3.28 -13.85 -19.19
CA LEU A 242 3.58 -12.62 -19.92
C LEU A 242 2.35 -11.72 -19.99
N ARG A 243 2.61 -10.42 -19.92
CA ARG A 243 1.62 -9.35 -20.09
C ARG A 243 2.11 -8.38 -21.16
N PRO A 244 1.79 -8.64 -22.43
CA PRO A 244 2.18 -7.78 -23.55
C PRO A 244 1.55 -6.40 -23.39
N GLY A 245 2.28 -5.34 -23.78
CA GLY A 245 1.77 -3.98 -23.85
C GLY A 245 1.42 -3.29 -22.52
N LYS A 246 1.40 -4.01 -21.40
CA LYS A 246 1.06 -3.45 -20.08
C LYS A 246 2.30 -3.02 -19.31
N ALA A 247 2.87 -1.88 -19.70
CA ALA A 247 3.80 -1.16 -18.83
C ALA A 247 3.02 -0.41 -17.72
N LYS A 248 3.56 -0.37 -16.49
CA LYS A 248 2.88 0.22 -15.32
C LYS A 248 2.60 1.72 -15.46
N THR A 249 3.44 2.44 -16.21
CA THR A 249 3.33 3.89 -16.47
C THR A 249 3.84 4.22 -17.86
N LYS A 250 3.51 5.42 -18.40
CA LYS A 250 4.07 5.91 -19.67
C LYS A 250 5.61 5.87 -19.68
N GLY A 251 6.27 6.25 -18.58
CA GLY A 251 7.72 6.19 -18.42
C GLY A 251 8.30 4.76 -18.46
N SER A 252 7.51 3.73 -18.16
CA SER A 252 7.97 2.34 -18.20
C SER A 252 8.15 1.80 -19.63
N LYS A 253 7.71 2.53 -20.66
CA LYS A 253 7.93 2.19 -22.08
C LYS A 253 9.22 2.79 -22.64
N ALA A 254 9.90 3.65 -21.89
CA ALA A 254 11.15 4.25 -22.32
C ALA A 254 12.23 3.15 -22.55
N PRO A 255 13.12 3.32 -23.54
CA PRO A 255 14.22 2.41 -23.75
C PRO A 255 15.12 2.34 -22.51
N VAL A 256 15.72 1.18 -22.31
CA VAL A 256 16.67 0.91 -21.23
C VAL A 256 18.04 0.73 -21.80
N THR A 257 18.92 1.69 -21.57
CA THR A 257 20.32 1.62 -22.03
C THR A 257 21.02 0.40 -21.46
N ILE A 258 21.74 -0.31 -22.30
CA ILE A 258 22.59 -1.44 -21.94
C ILE A 258 24.02 -0.92 -21.84
N PRO A 259 24.72 -1.10 -20.70
CA PRO A 259 26.15 -0.77 -20.62
C PRO A 259 26.96 -1.55 -21.63
N ASP A 260 27.92 -0.90 -22.29
CA ASP A 260 28.76 -1.52 -23.33
C ASP A 260 29.43 -2.82 -22.85
N VAL A 261 29.83 -2.88 -21.60
CA VAL A 261 30.45 -4.07 -20.98
C VAL A 261 29.53 -5.29 -20.97
N LEU A 262 28.19 -5.11 -21.08
CA LEU A 262 27.23 -6.21 -21.10
C LEU A 262 26.91 -6.70 -22.53
N LEU A 263 27.19 -5.90 -23.55
CA LEU A 263 26.86 -6.26 -24.94
C LEU A 263 27.54 -7.55 -25.38
N PRO A 264 28.83 -7.79 -25.15
CA PRO A 264 29.49 -9.07 -25.52
C PRO A 264 28.84 -10.26 -24.83
N ALA A 265 28.49 -10.14 -23.53
CA ALA A 265 27.83 -11.21 -22.78
C ALA A 265 26.42 -11.52 -23.30
N LEU A 266 25.66 -10.49 -23.71
CA LEU A 266 24.36 -10.67 -24.36
C LEU A 266 24.50 -11.33 -25.73
N GLN A 267 25.52 -10.96 -26.51
CA GLN A 267 25.82 -11.57 -27.82
C GLN A 267 26.16 -13.06 -27.64
N MET A 268 27.06 -13.40 -26.71
CA MET A 268 27.37 -14.80 -26.41
C MET A 268 26.13 -15.60 -25.98
N TRP A 269 25.24 -14.96 -25.18
CA TRP A 269 23.98 -15.60 -24.76
C TRP A 269 23.04 -15.81 -25.97
N ARG A 270 23.00 -14.87 -26.91
CA ARG A 270 22.24 -15.00 -28.15
C ARG A 270 22.76 -16.14 -29.03
N GLU A 271 24.06 -16.25 -29.17
CA GLU A 271 24.71 -17.32 -29.96
C GLU A 271 24.38 -18.71 -29.41
N GLN A 272 24.38 -18.87 -28.09
CA GLN A 272 23.94 -20.12 -27.44
C GLN A 272 22.44 -20.44 -27.67
N HIS A 273 21.67 -19.47 -28.13
CA HIS A 273 20.24 -19.61 -28.42
C HIS A 273 19.91 -19.12 -29.85
N ALA A 274 20.80 -19.42 -30.82
CA ALA A 274 20.69 -18.92 -32.18
C ALA A 274 19.35 -19.29 -32.86
N ASP A 275 18.85 -20.50 -32.58
CA ASP A 275 17.57 -21.00 -33.11
C ASP A 275 16.33 -20.41 -32.46
N ALA A 276 16.48 -19.68 -31.33
CA ALA A 276 15.33 -19.12 -30.62
C ALA A 276 14.68 -18.00 -31.46
N PRO A 277 13.36 -18.05 -31.70
CA PRO A 277 12.68 -17.03 -32.52
C PRO A 277 12.62 -15.69 -31.74
N ALA A 278 12.43 -14.62 -32.48
CA ALA A 278 12.43 -13.25 -31.96
C ALA A 278 11.43 -13.04 -30.80
N TYR A 279 10.31 -13.76 -30.79
CA TYR A 279 9.30 -13.68 -29.74
C TYR A 279 9.64 -14.50 -28.49
N ALA A 280 10.67 -15.37 -28.54
CA ALA A 280 11.09 -16.17 -27.40
C ALA A 280 11.69 -15.31 -26.29
N LEU A 281 11.56 -15.76 -25.06
CA LEU A 281 12.15 -15.09 -23.89
C LEU A 281 13.68 -15.18 -23.93
N ILE A 282 14.35 -14.11 -23.52
CA ILE A 282 15.81 -14.11 -23.32
C ILE A 282 16.18 -15.04 -22.14
N PHE A 283 15.36 -15.05 -21.08
CA PHE A 283 15.59 -15.84 -19.87
C PHE A 283 14.37 -16.71 -19.53
N PRO A 284 14.11 -17.79 -20.27
CA PRO A 284 13.00 -18.69 -19.99
C PRO A 284 13.25 -19.54 -18.76
N SER A 285 12.18 -20.01 -18.12
CA SER A 285 12.23 -21.15 -17.17
C SER A 285 12.53 -22.46 -17.94
N GLY A 286 12.80 -23.53 -17.23
CA GLY A 286 12.97 -24.87 -17.83
C GLY A 286 11.75 -25.37 -18.62
N LYS A 287 10.58 -24.70 -18.48
CA LYS A 287 9.34 -24.99 -19.23
C LYS A 287 9.08 -23.98 -20.37
N GLY A 288 10.02 -23.12 -20.70
CA GLY A 288 9.85 -22.06 -21.72
C GLY A 288 8.98 -20.88 -21.29
N THR A 289 8.48 -20.85 -20.07
CA THR A 289 7.63 -19.76 -19.53
C THR A 289 8.49 -18.71 -18.79
N PRO A 290 7.94 -17.52 -18.49
CA PRO A 290 8.64 -16.54 -17.68
C PRO A 290 8.97 -17.10 -16.30
N MET A 291 10.20 -16.86 -15.83
CA MET A 291 10.58 -17.24 -14.47
C MET A 291 9.87 -16.37 -13.44
N ARG A 292 9.66 -16.93 -12.23
CA ARG A 292 9.20 -16.16 -11.08
C ARG A 292 10.42 -15.54 -10.38
N PRO A 293 10.44 -14.21 -10.20
CA PRO A 293 11.56 -13.51 -9.56
C PRO A 293 11.96 -14.11 -8.20
N GLU A 294 10.96 -14.47 -7.39
CA GLU A 294 11.16 -15.04 -6.05
C GLU A 294 11.85 -16.40 -6.11
N ASN A 295 11.51 -17.22 -7.11
CA ASN A 295 12.13 -18.54 -7.30
C ASN A 295 13.60 -18.42 -7.72
N TRP A 296 13.89 -17.49 -8.63
CA TRP A 296 15.27 -17.22 -9.06
C TRP A 296 16.12 -16.71 -7.89
N LEU A 297 15.62 -15.72 -7.14
CA LEU A 297 16.32 -15.22 -5.95
C LEU A 297 16.57 -16.35 -4.93
N ARG A 298 15.56 -17.15 -4.64
CA ARG A 298 15.65 -18.20 -3.62
C ARG A 298 16.57 -19.36 -4.01
N ARG A 299 16.51 -19.77 -5.28
CA ARG A 299 17.20 -20.99 -5.76
C ARG A 299 18.61 -20.73 -6.29
N SER A 300 18.85 -19.55 -6.88
CA SER A 300 20.13 -19.22 -7.49
C SER A 300 20.89 -18.14 -6.71
N VAL A 301 20.30 -16.96 -6.54
CA VAL A 301 21.06 -15.79 -6.06
C VAL A 301 21.39 -15.89 -4.56
N LYS A 302 20.39 -16.14 -3.71
CA LYS A 302 20.59 -16.13 -2.26
C LYS A 302 21.57 -17.20 -1.75
N PRO A 303 21.55 -18.47 -2.23
CA PRO A 303 22.53 -19.46 -1.82
C PRO A 303 23.95 -19.06 -2.20
N ILE A 304 24.14 -18.54 -3.42
CA ILE A 304 25.46 -18.12 -3.93
C ILE A 304 25.94 -16.87 -3.19
N ALA A 305 25.09 -15.89 -2.95
CA ALA A 305 25.42 -14.71 -2.17
C ALA A 305 25.89 -15.09 -0.75
N LYS A 306 25.18 -16.05 -0.11
CA LYS A 306 25.59 -16.57 1.21
C LYS A 306 26.94 -17.27 1.15
N ALA A 307 27.19 -18.12 0.16
CA ALA A 307 28.45 -18.81 -0.03
C ALA A 307 29.60 -17.84 -0.32
N ALA A 308 29.35 -16.74 -1.03
CA ALA A 308 30.32 -15.68 -1.29
C ALA A 308 30.52 -14.70 -0.11
N GLY A 309 29.93 -14.96 1.07
CA GLY A 309 30.09 -14.13 2.26
C GLY A 309 29.40 -12.76 2.17
N ILE A 310 28.41 -12.59 1.29
CA ILE A 310 27.68 -11.33 1.14
C ILE A 310 26.70 -11.19 2.30
N THR A 311 26.88 -10.13 3.09
CA THR A 311 26.12 -9.86 4.31
C THR A 311 24.79 -9.14 4.06
N VAL A 312 24.69 -8.38 2.96
CA VAL A 312 23.49 -7.62 2.59
C VAL A 312 22.46 -8.56 1.94
N PRO A 313 21.19 -8.54 2.38
CA PRO A 313 20.13 -9.34 1.76
C PRO A 313 19.92 -8.96 0.30
N VAL A 314 20.33 -9.82 -0.63
CA VAL A 314 20.21 -9.56 -2.08
C VAL A 314 18.76 -9.73 -2.55
N ASN A 315 18.23 -8.69 -3.16
CA ASN A 315 16.96 -8.70 -3.90
C ASN A 315 16.99 -7.65 -5.02
N PHE A 316 15.98 -7.66 -5.90
CA PHE A 316 15.93 -6.72 -7.04
C PHE A 316 15.91 -5.25 -6.63
N GLN A 317 15.30 -4.93 -5.51
CA GLN A 317 15.28 -3.56 -5.00
C GLN A 317 16.66 -3.12 -4.51
N VAL A 318 17.40 -4.02 -3.86
CA VAL A 318 18.78 -3.77 -3.43
C VAL A 318 19.67 -3.55 -4.65
N LEU A 319 19.62 -4.43 -5.66
CA LEU A 319 20.40 -4.27 -6.90
C LEU A 319 20.12 -2.92 -7.59
N ARG A 320 18.85 -2.59 -7.76
CA ARG A 320 18.43 -1.33 -8.39
C ARG A 320 18.81 -0.10 -7.54
N ARG A 321 18.76 -0.22 -6.22
CA ARG A 321 19.16 0.83 -5.27
C ARG A 321 20.67 1.02 -5.27
N THR A 322 21.42 -0.09 -5.41
CA THR A 322 22.88 -0.07 -5.56
C THR A 322 23.30 0.78 -6.76
N PHE A 323 22.62 0.63 -7.91
CA PHE A 323 22.85 1.52 -9.06
C PHE A 323 22.61 2.98 -8.69
N ALA A 324 21.41 3.29 -8.17
CA ALA A 324 21.03 4.66 -7.85
C ALA A 324 22.00 5.34 -6.87
N THR A 325 22.43 4.60 -5.83
CA THR A 325 23.40 5.13 -4.85
C THR A 325 24.78 5.33 -5.46
N ASN A 326 25.27 4.38 -6.27
CA ASN A 326 26.60 4.51 -6.91
C ASN A 326 26.63 5.59 -8.02
N ALA A 327 25.48 5.93 -8.59
CA ALA A 327 25.36 7.00 -9.58
C ALA A 327 25.44 8.41 -8.95
N GLN A 328 25.35 8.51 -7.61
CA GLN A 328 25.59 9.77 -6.91
C GLN A 328 27.03 10.22 -7.15
N GLY A 329 27.21 11.47 -7.58
CA GLY A 329 28.52 12.01 -7.90
C GLY A 329 29.07 11.66 -9.29
N LEU A 330 28.38 10.80 -10.07
CA LEU A 330 28.75 10.48 -11.45
C LEU A 330 27.84 11.15 -12.49
N GLY A 331 26.66 11.64 -12.07
CA GLY A 331 25.70 12.30 -12.94
C GLY A 331 24.67 13.07 -12.12
N ASN A 332 23.83 13.87 -12.80
CA ASN A 332 22.78 14.59 -12.12
C ASN A 332 21.58 13.69 -11.76
N VAL A 333 20.78 14.15 -10.80
CA VAL A 333 19.59 13.41 -10.31
C VAL A 333 18.59 13.12 -11.43
N LYS A 334 18.53 13.99 -12.45
CA LYS A 334 17.63 13.84 -13.59
C LYS A 334 18.03 12.68 -14.48
N ASP A 335 19.32 12.49 -14.72
CA ASP A 335 19.85 11.37 -15.49
C ASP A 335 19.54 10.04 -14.80
N VAL A 336 19.76 9.99 -13.48
CA VAL A 336 19.42 8.80 -12.69
C VAL A 336 17.93 8.56 -12.65
N GLN A 337 17.09 9.59 -12.51
CA GLN A 337 15.63 9.48 -12.63
C GLN A 337 15.22 8.88 -13.98
N THR A 338 15.83 9.37 -15.05
CA THR A 338 15.55 8.95 -16.43
C THR A 338 15.94 7.47 -16.62
N HIS A 339 17.15 7.08 -16.21
CA HIS A 339 17.61 5.69 -16.29
C HIS A 339 16.77 4.74 -15.44
N LEU A 340 16.41 5.14 -14.22
CA LEU A 340 15.50 4.38 -13.36
C LEU A 340 14.05 4.40 -13.87
N ARG A 341 13.71 5.28 -14.79
CA ARG A 341 12.35 5.45 -15.34
C ARG A 341 11.32 5.67 -14.22
N HIS A 342 11.67 6.54 -13.26
CA HIS A 342 10.78 6.96 -12.19
C HIS A 342 9.90 8.11 -12.66
N ALA A 343 8.57 7.93 -12.58
CA ALA A 343 7.60 8.98 -12.94
C ALA A 343 7.70 10.21 -12.02
N ASN A 344 8.07 10.01 -10.75
CA ASN A 344 8.23 11.08 -9.77
C ASN A 344 9.68 11.14 -9.29
N ILE A 345 10.27 12.33 -9.33
CA ILE A 345 11.64 12.59 -8.86
C ILE A 345 11.81 12.29 -7.35
N ALA A 346 10.76 12.50 -6.55
CA ALA A 346 10.77 12.17 -5.13
C ALA A 346 11.07 10.68 -4.87
N THR A 347 10.66 9.78 -5.78
CA THR A 347 11.01 8.36 -5.70
C THR A 347 12.51 8.14 -5.87
N THR A 348 13.16 8.90 -6.75
CA THR A 348 14.61 8.85 -6.95
C THR A 348 15.32 9.44 -5.73
N LEU A 349 14.91 10.62 -5.29
CA LEU A 349 15.47 11.28 -4.10
C LEU A 349 15.32 10.40 -2.84
N GLY A 350 14.20 9.73 -2.65
CA GLY A 350 14.02 8.80 -1.53
C GLY A 350 14.95 7.57 -1.56
N VAL A 351 15.60 7.28 -2.69
CA VAL A 351 16.66 6.26 -2.81
C VAL A 351 18.04 6.86 -2.53
N TYR A 352 18.23 8.16 -2.84
CA TYR A 352 19.47 8.92 -2.60
C TYR A 352 19.66 9.34 -1.14
N THR A 353 18.81 8.93 -0.20
CA THR A 353 18.78 9.45 1.17
C THR A 353 19.91 8.94 2.09
N GLN A 354 20.94 8.28 1.60
CA GLN A 354 22.15 8.13 2.37
C GLN A 354 23.17 9.19 1.88
N PRO A 355 23.35 10.30 2.61
CA PRO A 355 24.42 11.24 2.29
C PRO A 355 25.74 10.49 2.39
N ILE A 356 26.52 10.54 1.33
CA ILE A 356 27.91 10.12 1.38
C ILE A 356 28.66 11.36 1.88
N ASP A 357 29.06 11.37 3.16
CA ASP A 357 29.73 12.52 3.80
C ASP A 357 30.90 13.07 2.97
N ALA A 358 31.63 12.18 2.31
CA ALA A 358 32.70 12.56 1.39
C ALA A 358 32.19 13.40 0.20
N ASN A 359 31.04 13.09 -0.37
CA ASN A 359 30.47 13.84 -1.51
C ASN A 359 29.98 15.23 -1.06
N VAL A 360 29.40 15.31 0.14
CA VAL A 360 28.97 16.59 0.72
C VAL A 360 30.17 17.50 0.96
N ARG A 361 31.24 16.96 1.54
CA ARG A 361 32.48 17.71 1.77
C ARG A 361 33.13 18.16 0.47
N GLN A 362 33.15 17.28 -0.54
CA GLN A 362 33.71 17.61 -1.87
C GLN A 362 32.88 18.69 -2.56
N LEU A 363 31.55 18.64 -2.48
CA LEU A 363 30.67 19.69 -3.01
C LEU A 363 30.90 21.04 -2.32
N VAL A 364 30.97 21.05 -0.98
CA VAL A 364 31.20 22.28 -0.21
C VAL A 364 32.53 22.88 -0.59
N ASN A 365 33.62 22.11 -0.67
CA ASN A 365 34.92 22.57 -1.08
C ASN A 365 34.89 23.12 -2.51
N ALA A 366 34.30 22.37 -3.46
CA ALA A 366 34.23 22.81 -4.86
C ALA A 366 33.49 24.15 -5.03
N VAL A 367 32.34 24.32 -4.35
CA VAL A 367 31.60 25.59 -4.36
C VAL A 367 32.40 26.72 -3.72
N THR A 368 33.09 26.44 -2.61
CA THR A 368 33.92 27.43 -1.94
C THR A 368 35.06 27.85 -2.84
N ASP A 369 35.76 26.93 -3.47
CA ASP A 369 36.87 27.19 -4.38
C ASP A 369 36.38 27.98 -5.60
N ASP A 370 35.25 27.63 -6.19
CA ASP A 370 34.68 28.34 -7.35
C ASP A 370 34.35 29.82 -6.99
N VAL A 371 33.71 30.03 -5.85
CA VAL A 371 33.38 31.38 -5.37
C VAL A 371 34.64 32.18 -5.05
N MET A 372 35.62 31.58 -4.38
CA MET A 372 36.85 32.29 -3.96
C MET A 372 37.81 32.54 -5.12
N THR A 373 37.71 31.79 -6.22
CA THR A 373 38.54 31.94 -7.41
C THR A 373 37.84 32.75 -8.52
N ALA A 374 36.56 33.14 -8.32
CA ALA A 374 35.81 33.96 -9.27
C ALA A 374 36.51 35.27 -9.57
N LYS A 375 36.88 35.46 -10.83
CA LYS A 375 37.49 36.73 -11.30
C LYS A 375 36.37 37.74 -11.57
N PRO A 376 36.59 39.05 -11.24
CA PRO A 376 35.60 40.06 -11.59
C PRO A 376 35.42 40.10 -13.12
N GLU A 377 34.16 40.01 -13.58
CA GLU A 377 33.85 40.23 -15.00
C GLU A 377 34.35 41.62 -15.41
N ARG A 378 35.18 41.66 -16.41
CA ARG A 378 35.54 42.92 -17.06
C ARG A 378 34.29 43.42 -17.77
N VAL A 379 33.64 44.43 -17.18
CA VAL A 379 32.60 45.21 -17.85
C VAL A 379 33.32 45.93 -19.02
N GLN A 380 32.97 45.54 -20.25
CA GLN A 380 33.33 46.26 -21.47
C GLN A 380 32.39 47.44 -21.68
#